data_c33947a832618cd732c3263943d178f3
#
_entry.id   c33947a832618cd732c3263943d178f3
#
_cell.length_a   1.000
_cell.length_b   1.000
_cell.length_c   1.000
_cell.angle_alpha   90.00
_cell.angle_beta   90.00
_cell.angle_gamma   90.00
#
_symmetry.space_group_name_H-M   'P 1'
#
loop_
_entity.id
_entity.type
_entity.pdbx_description
1 polymer ?
#
loop_
_entity_poly.entity_id
_entity_poly.type
_entity_poly.pdbx_seq_one_letter_code
_entity_poly.pdbx_strand_id
1 'polypeptide(L)'
;MKKLFITISAAMICYGAFAQTSDAQKAAAEAAKAVTAVPEAAPKVEKPKYWSTSLKTQINVGQTSLTNWAAGGDNTVSLAAFIDGNANWKKDEMFWNNRLQLDYGFLYASSKPILQKSTDRIYLESKWGYKAPSTRYLYFSANYDFKSQFTSGYDYKTPAVPDKYKDSEGNLPDLDNLGRKDQIALWKDARVLKSNFLAPAYTNLALGIDFVPTKWFSLNFAPLTGGFVIVRDASLRKSYSMEMTKEAKSLEQRFASYDEATASEADKQAYASYQKSLENGMAYRSAKFEFGAQLKADVKVNINDNFSYSTQVLLFFDYLAGKTPGQKWYVPRVNWDNRIDWKLAKYFSLTLSTNLIYDDSIMIKNDKDIDKYPNGKDRVQFKESLAFGFTYTIANKK
;
A
#
# COMPACT_ATOMS: atom_id res chain seq x y z
N MET A 1 8.04 26.47 12.23
CA MET A 1 9.05 26.57 13.28
C MET A 1 9.82 27.92 13.33
N LYS A 2 9.72 28.82 12.34
CA LYS A 2 10.37 30.13 12.38
C LYS A 2 9.57 31.28 13.03
N LYS A 3 8.34 31.05 13.48
CA LYS A 3 7.49 32.04 14.14
C LYS A 3 7.40 31.87 15.65
N LEU A 4 8.02 30.85 16.25
CA LEU A 4 7.98 30.62 17.70
C LEU A 4 9.23 31.15 18.44
N PHE A 5 10.26 31.61 17.73
CA PHE A 5 11.51 32.11 18.33
C PHE A 5 11.58 33.62 18.49
N ILE A 6 10.63 34.39 17.96
CA ILE A 6 10.65 35.87 18.03
C ILE A 6 9.88 36.42 19.23
N THR A 7 9.05 35.61 19.90
CA THR A 7 8.21 36.08 21.02
C THR A 7 8.84 35.93 22.41
N ILE A 8 9.98 35.27 22.54
CA ILE A 8 10.64 35.07 23.85
C ILE A 8 11.78 36.08 24.11
N SER A 9 12.25 36.80 23.09
CA SER A 9 13.34 37.76 23.25
C SER A 9 12.91 39.21 23.61
N ALA A 10 11.61 39.48 23.67
CA ALA A 10 11.09 40.84 24.00
C ALA A 10 10.70 41.05 25.48
N ALA A 11 10.83 40.02 26.33
CA ALA A 11 10.37 40.09 27.73
C ALA A 11 11.48 40.32 28.78
N MET A 12 12.73 40.60 28.38
CA MET A 12 13.86 40.70 29.33
C MET A 12 14.62 42.03 29.33
N ILE A 13 14.06 43.14 28.81
CA ILE A 13 14.70 44.46 28.90
C ILE A 13 13.67 45.48 29.41
N CYS A 14 13.16 45.33 30.61
CA CYS A 14 12.42 46.36 31.34
C CYS A 14 12.61 46.24 32.84
N TYR A 15 13.86 46.26 33.33
CA TYR A 15 14.14 46.61 34.72
C TYR A 15 15.45 47.39 34.77
N GLY A 16 15.35 48.71 34.91
CA GLY A 16 16.45 49.54 35.28
C GLY A 16 16.55 50.86 34.50
N ALA A 17 15.85 51.90 34.93
CA ALA A 17 16.37 53.28 35.14
C ALA A 17 15.19 54.19 35.37
N PHE A 18 15.00 54.56 36.64
CA PHE A 18 14.23 55.73 37.03
C PHE A 18 15.09 56.96 36.87
N ALA A 19 14.45 58.05 36.44
CA ALA A 19 14.88 59.45 36.42
C ALA A 19 15.69 59.89 35.17
N GLN A 20 14.95 60.61 34.28
CA GLN A 20 15.34 61.88 33.74
C GLN A 20 14.32 62.52 32.79
N THR A 21 13.86 63.73 33.16
CA THR A 21 13.31 64.85 32.37
C THR A 21 12.24 64.66 31.28
N SER A 22 11.19 65.49 31.41
CA SER A 22 9.98 65.57 30.59
C SER A 22 10.19 65.68 29.03
N ASP A 23 11.33 66.22 28.65
CA ASP A 23 11.64 66.45 27.23
C ASP A 23 12.15 65.20 26.49
N ALA A 24 12.84 64.30 27.20
CA ALA A 24 13.25 63.00 26.64
C ALA A 24 12.08 62.10 26.48
N GLN A 25 11.04 62.17 27.31
CA GLN A 25 9.81 61.39 27.14
C GLN A 25 8.94 61.86 25.97
N LYS A 26 8.93 63.15 25.67
CA LYS A 26 8.26 63.70 24.50
C LYS A 26 8.97 63.29 23.19
N ALA A 27 10.28 63.39 23.14
CA ALA A 27 11.07 62.98 22.00
C ALA A 27 10.97 61.46 21.76
N ALA A 28 10.95 60.64 22.82
CA ALA A 28 10.73 59.23 22.71
C ALA A 28 9.31 58.87 22.24
N ALA A 29 8.30 59.63 22.65
CA ALA A 29 6.91 59.44 22.21
C ALA A 29 6.71 59.86 20.74
N GLU A 30 7.38 60.93 20.27
CA GLU A 30 7.37 61.32 18.84
C GLU A 30 8.16 60.36 17.97
N ALA A 31 9.31 59.86 18.43
CA ALA A 31 10.04 58.81 17.74
C ALA A 31 9.26 57.50 17.68
N ALA A 32 8.54 57.14 18.73
CA ALA A 32 7.66 55.97 18.75
C ALA A 32 6.46 56.13 17.79
N LYS A 33 5.89 57.33 17.64
CA LYS A 33 4.84 57.61 16.66
C LYS A 33 5.37 57.58 15.23
N ALA A 34 6.59 58.04 14.97
CA ALA A 34 7.22 57.98 13.66
C ALA A 34 7.56 56.53 13.24
N VAL A 35 7.91 55.66 14.20
CA VAL A 35 8.18 54.24 13.96
C VAL A 35 6.88 53.42 13.79
N THR A 36 5.76 53.87 14.38
CA THR A 36 4.45 53.24 14.21
C THR A 36 3.69 53.68 12.96
N ALA A 37 4.14 54.71 12.25
CA ALA A 37 3.66 55.05 10.92
C ALA A 37 4.32 54.10 9.88
N VAL A 38 4.11 52.77 10.06
CA VAL A 38 4.34 51.81 9.00
C VAL A 38 3.33 52.15 7.89
N PRO A 39 3.77 52.47 6.65
CA PRO A 39 2.83 52.66 5.54
C PRO A 39 1.89 51.47 5.52
N GLU A 40 0.59 51.69 5.54
CA GLU A 40 -0.42 50.69 5.38
C GLU A 40 -0.01 49.84 4.16
N ALA A 41 0.45 48.62 4.41
CA ALA A 41 0.95 47.74 3.37
C ALA A 41 -0.16 47.63 2.34
N ALA A 42 0.12 48.02 1.09
CA ALA A 42 -0.81 47.89 0.00
C ALA A 42 -1.49 46.52 0.08
N PRO A 43 -2.82 46.42 -0.13
CA PRO A 43 -3.54 45.17 0.05
C PRO A 43 -2.79 44.06 -0.70
N LYS A 44 -2.30 43.09 0.03
CA LYS A 44 -1.63 41.94 -0.60
C LYS A 44 -2.65 41.31 -1.53
N VAL A 45 -2.47 41.51 -2.83
CA VAL A 45 -3.24 40.80 -3.84
C VAL A 45 -2.97 39.32 -3.56
N GLU A 46 -3.95 38.63 -2.95
CA GLU A 46 -3.83 37.21 -2.68
C GLU A 46 -3.67 36.50 -4.02
N LYS A 47 -2.50 35.90 -4.24
CA LYS A 47 -2.25 35.09 -5.43
C LYS A 47 -3.29 33.96 -5.46
N PRO A 48 -3.94 33.70 -6.61
CA PRO A 48 -4.94 32.68 -6.70
C PRO A 48 -4.36 31.32 -6.23
N LYS A 49 -5.04 30.72 -5.26
CA LYS A 49 -4.65 29.40 -4.71
C LYS A 49 -5.15 28.32 -5.68
N TYR A 50 -4.27 27.75 -6.46
CA TYR A 50 -4.61 26.65 -7.38
C TYR A 50 -4.53 25.28 -6.71
N TRP A 51 -3.86 25.15 -5.56
CA TRP A 51 -3.65 23.92 -4.83
C TRP A 51 -4.62 23.76 -3.67
N SER A 52 -5.19 22.57 -3.57
CA SER A 52 -5.94 22.11 -2.39
C SER A 52 -5.23 20.87 -1.84
N THR A 53 -4.95 20.87 -0.55
CA THR A 53 -4.21 19.78 0.10
C THR A 53 -4.98 19.22 1.28
N SER A 54 -4.87 17.93 1.51
CA SER A 54 -5.39 17.28 2.71
C SER A 54 -4.46 16.17 3.18
N LEU A 55 -4.36 16.00 4.49
CA LEU A 55 -3.65 14.90 5.13
C LEU A 55 -4.57 14.28 6.18
N LYS A 56 -4.92 13.02 5.99
CA LYS A 56 -5.66 12.20 6.96
C LYS A 56 -4.67 11.22 7.57
N THR A 57 -4.59 11.20 8.89
CA THR A 57 -3.84 10.20 9.66
C THR A 57 -4.80 9.42 10.53
N GLN A 58 -4.57 8.12 10.65
CA GLN A 58 -5.41 7.24 11.45
C GLN A 58 -4.54 6.20 12.13
N ILE A 59 -4.80 5.95 13.42
CA ILE A 59 -4.20 4.88 14.20
C ILE A 59 -5.34 3.98 14.66
N ASN A 60 -5.27 2.72 14.31
CA ASN A 60 -6.23 1.69 14.62
C ASN A 60 -5.65 0.73 15.64
N VAL A 61 -6.40 0.43 16.69
CA VAL A 61 -6.07 -0.58 17.68
C VAL A 61 -7.20 -1.60 17.66
N GLY A 62 -6.84 -2.87 17.64
CA GLY A 62 -7.77 -3.98 17.73
C GLY A 62 -7.34 -4.94 18.84
N GLN A 63 -8.31 -5.50 19.55
CA GLN A 63 -8.08 -6.54 20.55
C GLN A 63 -9.18 -7.59 20.45
N THR A 64 -8.77 -8.86 20.50
CA THR A 64 -9.66 -10.00 20.72
C THR A 64 -9.20 -10.70 21.98
N SER A 65 -10.10 -10.93 22.92
CA SER A 65 -9.83 -11.67 24.17
C SER A 65 -10.85 -12.79 24.30
N LEU A 66 -10.37 -14.01 24.42
CA LEU A 66 -11.15 -15.23 24.49
C LEU A 66 -10.91 -15.89 25.85
N THR A 67 -11.98 -16.19 26.57
CA THR A 67 -11.92 -16.94 27.84
C THR A 67 -12.94 -18.05 27.78
N ASN A 68 -12.51 -19.31 27.93
CA ASN A 68 -13.37 -20.51 27.85
C ASN A 68 -14.18 -20.58 26.53
N TRP A 69 -13.59 -20.11 25.43
CA TRP A 69 -14.24 -20.05 24.12
C TRP A 69 -13.98 -21.34 23.35
N ALA A 70 -15.01 -22.17 23.16
CA ALA A 70 -14.89 -23.50 22.56
C ALA A 70 -14.85 -23.49 21.01
N ALA A 71 -15.24 -22.37 20.35
CA ALA A 71 -15.33 -22.29 18.89
C ALA A 71 -13.97 -22.02 18.19
N GLY A 72 -12.87 -21.98 18.93
CA GLY A 72 -11.53 -21.71 18.40
C GLY A 72 -11.24 -20.21 18.19
N GLY A 73 -10.00 -19.90 17.83
CA GLY A 73 -9.48 -18.53 17.64
C GLY A 73 -8.37 -18.21 18.64
N ASP A 74 -7.78 -17.02 18.51
CA ASP A 74 -6.66 -16.56 19.30
C ASP A 74 -6.98 -15.27 20.05
N ASN A 75 -6.35 -15.10 21.22
CA ASN A 75 -6.23 -13.77 21.80
C ASN A 75 -5.29 -12.95 20.93
N THR A 76 -5.76 -11.84 20.42
CA THR A 76 -4.99 -11.00 19.51
C THR A 76 -4.96 -9.54 19.94
N VAL A 77 -3.84 -8.89 19.66
CA VAL A 77 -3.70 -7.43 19.73
C VAL A 77 -3.13 -6.96 18.40
N SER A 78 -3.76 -5.95 17.81
CA SER A 78 -3.30 -5.35 16.56
C SER A 78 -3.16 -3.84 16.68
N LEU A 79 -2.17 -3.30 15.97
CA LEU A 79 -1.93 -1.88 15.82
C LEU A 79 -1.64 -1.60 14.35
N ALA A 80 -2.35 -0.63 13.76
CA ALA A 80 -2.12 -0.21 12.40
C ALA A 80 -2.16 1.32 12.26
N ALA A 81 -1.26 1.87 11.47
CA ALA A 81 -1.22 3.27 11.09
C ALA A 81 -1.59 3.42 9.62
N PHE A 82 -2.39 4.43 9.31
CA PHE A 82 -2.79 4.80 7.98
C PHE A 82 -2.56 6.30 7.75
N ILE A 83 -1.98 6.63 6.60
CA ILE A 83 -1.77 8.00 6.14
C ILE A 83 -2.37 8.12 4.73
N ASP A 84 -3.16 9.15 4.47
CA ASP A 84 -3.71 9.50 3.16
C ASP A 84 -3.48 10.99 2.90
N GLY A 85 -2.48 11.29 2.09
CA GLY A 85 -2.10 12.63 1.67
C GLY A 85 -2.61 12.91 0.26
N ASN A 86 -3.27 14.06 0.08
CA ASN A 86 -3.76 14.50 -1.22
C ASN A 86 -3.22 15.91 -1.53
N ALA A 87 -2.79 16.13 -2.77
CA ALA A 87 -2.38 17.43 -3.28
C ALA A 87 -2.97 17.61 -4.68
N ASN A 88 -4.03 18.41 -4.78
CA ASN A 88 -4.80 18.59 -5.99
C ASN A 88 -4.61 20.02 -6.51
N TRP A 89 -4.17 20.14 -7.74
CA TRP A 89 -4.05 21.39 -8.45
C TRP A 89 -5.15 21.52 -9.50
N LYS A 90 -5.75 22.70 -9.60
CA LYS A 90 -6.73 23.01 -10.62
C LYS A 90 -6.55 24.44 -11.09
N LYS A 91 -6.43 24.61 -12.41
CA LYS A 91 -6.42 25.90 -13.08
C LYS A 91 -7.13 25.78 -14.42
N ASP A 92 -8.11 26.65 -14.64
CA ASP A 92 -8.91 26.72 -15.86
C ASP A 92 -9.50 25.33 -16.22
N GLU A 93 -9.17 24.81 -17.38
CA GLU A 93 -9.63 23.53 -17.93
C GLU A 93 -8.73 22.34 -17.53
N MET A 94 -7.67 22.58 -16.73
CA MET A 94 -6.71 21.56 -16.33
C MET A 94 -6.83 21.21 -14.83
N PHE A 95 -6.58 19.95 -14.52
CA PHE A 95 -6.37 19.50 -13.15
C PHE A 95 -5.18 18.53 -13.05
N TRP A 96 -4.60 18.47 -11.86
CA TRP A 96 -3.56 17.51 -11.52
C TRP A 96 -3.76 17.06 -10.08
N ASN A 97 -4.22 15.84 -9.92
CA ASN A 97 -4.54 15.23 -8.62
C ASN A 97 -3.45 14.24 -8.24
N ASN A 98 -2.92 14.40 -7.05
CA ASN A 98 -1.91 13.50 -6.50
C ASN A 98 -2.38 12.94 -5.17
N ARG A 99 -2.16 11.67 -4.95
CA ARG A 99 -2.51 10.95 -3.73
C ARG A 99 -1.40 10.02 -3.31
N LEU A 100 -1.07 10.06 -2.01
CA LEU A 100 -0.15 9.13 -1.38
C LEU A 100 -0.87 8.45 -0.23
N GLN A 101 -0.94 7.11 -0.25
CA GLN A 101 -1.46 6.30 0.84
C GLN A 101 -0.38 5.38 1.38
N LEU A 102 -0.25 5.35 2.69
CA LEU A 102 0.67 4.49 3.42
C LEU A 102 -0.11 3.75 4.50
N ASP A 103 -0.02 2.42 4.50
CA ASP A 103 -0.60 1.55 5.51
C ASP A 103 0.53 0.72 6.12
N TYR A 104 0.58 0.64 7.44
CA TYR A 104 1.50 -0.26 8.12
C TYR A 104 0.95 -0.74 9.44
N GLY A 105 0.95 -2.04 9.67
CA GLY A 105 0.36 -2.59 10.88
C GLY A 105 0.92 -3.95 11.28
N PHE A 106 0.75 -4.23 12.56
CA PHE A 106 1.18 -5.45 13.22
C PHE A 106 0.02 -6.14 13.90
N LEU A 107 0.14 -7.45 14.02
CA LEU A 107 -0.72 -8.33 14.80
C LEU A 107 0.15 -9.22 15.68
N TYR A 108 -0.20 -9.33 16.94
CA TYR A 108 0.28 -10.37 17.85
C TYR A 108 -0.88 -11.32 18.17
N ALA A 109 -0.66 -12.61 18.05
CA ALA A 109 -1.60 -13.66 18.41
C ALA A 109 -0.98 -14.54 19.49
N SER A 110 -1.77 -14.96 20.48
CA SER A 110 -1.26 -15.76 21.61
C SER A 110 -0.70 -17.12 21.19
N SER A 111 -1.29 -17.73 20.15
CA SER A 111 -0.84 -19.01 19.57
C SER A 111 0.48 -18.91 18.79
N LYS A 112 0.91 -17.69 18.45
CA LYS A 112 2.12 -17.44 17.66
C LYS A 112 2.95 -16.38 18.36
N PRO A 113 3.98 -16.74 19.13
CA PRO A 113 4.73 -15.83 20.00
C PRO A 113 5.65 -14.87 19.23
N ILE A 114 5.27 -14.48 18.02
CA ILE A 114 5.96 -13.57 17.13
C ILE A 114 5.04 -12.45 16.65
N LEU A 115 5.61 -11.27 16.45
CA LEU A 115 4.89 -10.16 15.86
C LEU A 115 4.73 -10.40 14.36
N GLN A 116 3.49 -10.42 13.88
CA GLN A 116 3.13 -10.65 12.49
C GLN A 116 2.77 -9.32 11.82
N LYS A 117 3.11 -9.17 10.57
CA LYS A 117 2.65 -8.03 9.75
C LYS A 117 1.20 -8.26 9.34
N SER A 118 0.30 -7.34 9.69
CA SER A 118 -1.13 -7.41 9.35
C SER A 118 -1.49 -6.64 8.08
N THR A 119 -0.86 -5.49 7.88
CA THR A 119 -1.02 -4.66 6.68
C THR A 119 0.29 -3.97 6.35
N ASP A 120 0.52 -3.74 5.05
CA ASP A 120 1.71 -3.04 4.55
C ASP A 120 1.43 -2.61 3.11
N ARG A 121 1.32 -1.33 2.87
CA ARG A 121 1.05 -0.78 1.54
C ARG A 121 1.67 0.59 1.35
N ILE A 122 2.30 0.76 0.21
CA ILE A 122 2.65 2.04 -0.40
C ILE A 122 1.78 2.17 -1.65
N TYR A 123 1.02 3.24 -1.76
CA TYR A 123 0.25 3.56 -2.96
C TYR A 123 0.44 5.03 -3.32
N LEU A 124 0.89 5.30 -4.52
CA LEU A 124 1.01 6.62 -5.13
C LEU A 124 0.15 6.67 -6.37
N GLU A 125 -0.68 7.69 -6.50
CA GLU A 125 -1.45 7.99 -7.70
C GLU A 125 -1.19 9.44 -8.11
N SER A 126 -0.98 9.68 -9.40
CA SER A 126 -0.84 11.00 -10.00
C SER A 126 -1.65 11.06 -11.28
N LYS A 127 -2.70 11.87 -11.29
CA LYS A 127 -3.66 11.98 -12.38
C LYS A 127 -3.71 13.39 -12.90
N TRP A 128 -3.28 13.57 -14.14
CA TRP A 128 -3.44 14.80 -14.90
C TRP A 128 -4.65 14.69 -15.82
N GLY A 129 -5.39 15.82 -16.01
CA GLY A 129 -6.52 15.87 -16.91
C GLY A 129 -6.69 17.25 -17.54
N TYR A 130 -7.16 17.24 -18.80
CA TYR A 130 -7.53 18.42 -19.57
C TYR A 130 -8.94 18.25 -20.11
N LYS A 131 -9.80 19.25 -19.87
CA LYS A 131 -11.20 19.21 -20.29
C LYS A 131 -11.30 19.17 -21.80
N ALA A 132 -12.04 18.21 -22.32
CA ALA A 132 -12.24 18.08 -23.77
C ALA A 132 -13.08 19.25 -24.29
N PRO A 133 -12.66 19.90 -25.41
CA PRO A 133 -13.37 21.02 -25.99
C PRO A 133 -14.83 20.68 -26.29
N SER A 134 -15.72 21.68 -26.12
CA SER A 134 -17.16 21.56 -26.40
C SER A 134 -17.90 20.49 -25.55
N THR A 135 -17.28 19.97 -24.49
CA THR A 135 -17.90 19.01 -23.57
C THR A 135 -18.00 19.55 -22.16
N ARG A 136 -19.01 19.07 -21.42
CA ARG A 136 -19.20 19.49 -20.02
C ARG A 136 -18.51 18.56 -19.02
N TYR A 137 -18.44 17.27 -19.33
CA TYR A 137 -18.11 16.21 -18.39
C TYR A 137 -16.92 15.34 -18.80
N LEU A 138 -16.35 15.54 -19.99
CA LEU A 138 -15.25 14.73 -20.51
C LEU A 138 -13.91 15.45 -20.36
N TYR A 139 -12.90 14.66 -19.95
CA TYR A 139 -11.51 15.10 -19.82
C TYR A 139 -10.60 14.08 -20.48
N PHE A 140 -9.64 14.52 -21.25
CA PHE A 140 -8.47 13.71 -21.60
C PHE A 140 -7.62 13.55 -20.36
N SER A 141 -7.15 12.34 -20.07
CA SER A 141 -6.41 12.07 -18.84
C SER A 141 -5.22 11.17 -19.04
N ALA A 142 -4.20 11.41 -18.21
CA ALA A 142 -3.07 10.53 -17.99
C ALA A 142 -3.03 10.21 -16.50
N ASN A 143 -3.13 8.94 -16.14
CA ASN A 143 -3.09 8.46 -14.76
C ASN A 143 -1.87 7.55 -14.57
N TYR A 144 -1.00 7.91 -13.64
CA TYR A 144 0.10 7.08 -13.18
C TYR A 144 -0.22 6.55 -11.78
N ASP A 145 -0.02 5.27 -11.57
CA ASP A 145 -0.10 4.66 -10.26
C ASP A 145 1.09 3.75 -9.98
N PHE A 146 1.45 3.71 -8.70
CA PHE A 146 2.48 2.85 -8.16
C PHE A 146 1.99 2.22 -6.86
N LYS A 147 2.18 0.91 -6.71
CA LYS A 147 1.80 0.15 -5.52
C LYS A 147 2.92 -0.80 -5.14
N SER A 148 3.29 -0.82 -3.85
CA SER A 148 4.24 -1.77 -3.27
C SER A 148 4.02 -1.91 -1.76
N GLN A 149 4.98 -2.50 -1.06
CA GLN A 149 5.06 -2.64 0.39
C GLN A 149 6.44 -2.20 0.91
N PHE A 150 6.52 -1.93 2.23
CA PHE A 150 7.74 -1.45 2.89
C PHE A 150 8.69 -2.59 3.28
N THR A 151 8.13 -3.70 3.79
CA THR A 151 8.90 -4.75 4.48
C THR A 151 8.51 -6.13 4.01
N SER A 152 9.29 -7.13 4.44
CA SER A 152 8.98 -8.53 4.21
C SER A 152 7.66 -8.95 4.86
N GLY A 153 6.83 -9.67 4.12
CA GLY A 153 5.63 -10.33 4.59
C GLY A 153 5.81 -11.84 4.57
N TYR A 154 5.28 -12.53 5.56
CA TYR A 154 5.46 -13.96 5.73
C TYR A 154 4.13 -14.68 5.89
N ASP A 155 4.09 -15.92 5.43
CA ASP A 155 3.12 -16.91 5.82
C ASP A 155 3.70 -17.73 6.98
N TYR A 156 2.88 -18.03 7.98
CA TYR A 156 3.33 -18.64 9.23
C TYR A 156 2.71 -20.03 9.35
N LYS A 157 3.53 -21.05 9.08
CA LYS A 157 3.15 -22.44 9.29
C LYS A 157 3.53 -22.87 10.70
N THR A 158 2.73 -23.72 11.32
CA THR A 158 3.08 -24.29 12.63
C THR A 158 4.40 -25.05 12.50
N PRO A 159 5.44 -24.67 13.29
CA PRO A 159 6.72 -25.33 13.21
C PRO A 159 6.65 -26.74 13.77
N ALA A 160 7.39 -27.66 13.17
CA ALA A 160 7.68 -28.94 13.78
C ALA A 160 8.73 -28.78 14.87
N VAL A 161 8.59 -29.52 15.97
CA VAL A 161 9.60 -29.53 17.02
C VAL A 161 10.76 -30.46 16.60
N PRO A 162 12.00 -29.95 16.49
CA PRO A 162 13.15 -30.75 16.08
C PRO A 162 13.56 -31.80 17.12
N ASP A 163 14.21 -32.87 16.66
CA ASP A 163 14.68 -33.99 17.49
C ASP A 163 15.63 -33.62 18.64
N LYS A 164 16.29 -32.48 18.55
CA LYS A 164 17.15 -31.96 19.65
C LYS A 164 16.42 -31.65 20.94
N TYR A 165 15.08 -31.59 20.92
CA TYR A 165 14.22 -31.35 22.09
C TYR A 165 13.60 -32.65 22.63
N LYS A 166 13.97 -33.84 22.10
CA LYS A 166 13.56 -35.13 22.65
C LYS A 166 14.04 -35.27 24.09
N ASP A 167 13.17 -35.82 24.93
CA ASP A 167 13.53 -36.24 26.27
C ASP A 167 14.39 -37.53 26.28
N SER A 168 14.77 -37.99 27.44
CA SER A 168 15.55 -39.23 27.64
C SER A 168 14.83 -40.50 27.16
N GLU A 169 13.48 -40.42 27.00
CA GLU A 169 12.63 -41.51 26.52
C GLU A 169 12.39 -41.44 25.02
N GLY A 170 12.88 -40.39 24.32
CA GLY A 170 12.74 -40.15 22.89
C GLY A 170 11.46 -39.42 22.48
N ASN A 171 10.66 -38.91 23.45
CA ASN A 171 9.44 -38.18 23.19
C ASN A 171 9.74 -36.71 22.85
N LEU A 172 9.01 -36.15 21.88
CA LEU A 172 9.05 -34.71 21.58
C LEU A 172 8.02 -33.97 22.47
N PRO A 173 8.41 -32.85 23.10
CA PRO A 173 7.46 -32.01 23.79
C PRO A 173 6.52 -31.29 22.81
N ASP A 174 5.33 -30.95 23.26
CA ASP A 174 4.49 -30.02 22.51
C ASP A 174 5.21 -28.66 22.34
N LEU A 175 4.95 -27.99 21.22
CA LEU A 175 5.55 -26.70 20.90
C LEU A 175 5.34 -25.68 22.03
N ASP A 176 4.16 -25.68 22.66
CA ASP A 176 3.77 -24.74 23.71
C ASP A 176 4.49 -25.02 25.06
N ASN A 177 5.06 -26.21 25.24
CA ASN A 177 5.85 -26.57 26.40
C ASN A 177 7.33 -26.18 26.30
N LEU A 178 7.78 -25.73 25.12
CA LEU A 178 9.14 -25.20 24.95
C LEU A 178 9.30 -23.81 25.58
N GLY A 179 10.53 -23.48 25.95
CA GLY A 179 10.85 -22.13 26.38
C GLY A 179 10.47 -21.07 25.31
N ARG A 180 9.94 -19.92 25.74
CA ARG A 180 9.47 -18.86 24.83
C ARG A 180 10.51 -18.45 23.76
N LYS A 181 11.78 -18.47 24.10
CA LYS A 181 12.89 -18.13 23.20
C LYS A 181 13.00 -19.15 22.04
N ASP A 182 12.86 -20.43 22.37
CA ASP A 182 12.90 -21.52 21.40
C ASP A 182 11.66 -21.53 20.52
N GLN A 183 10.48 -21.32 21.09
CA GLN A 183 9.24 -21.14 20.31
C GLN A 183 9.41 -20.02 19.28
N ILE A 184 9.89 -18.83 19.69
CA ILE A 184 10.12 -17.69 18.77
C ILE A 184 11.10 -18.06 17.64
N ALA A 185 12.17 -18.80 17.95
CA ALA A 185 13.13 -19.24 16.96
C ALA A 185 12.48 -20.19 15.94
N LEU A 186 11.77 -21.22 16.41
CA LEU A 186 11.08 -22.18 15.53
C LEU A 186 10.03 -21.50 14.64
N TRP A 187 9.23 -20.60 15.19
CA TRP A 187 8.26 -19.84 14.39
C TRP A 187 8.90 -18.93 13.34
N LYS A 188 10.08 -18.37 13.63
CA LYS A 188 10.84 -17.58 12.65
C LYS A 188 11.45 -18.45 11.54
N ASP A 189 11.87 -19.66 11.87
CA ASP A 189 12.46 -20.57 10.89
C ASP A 189 11.40 -21.21 9.98
N ALA A 190 10.20 -21.50 10.52
CA ALA A 190 9.10 -22.11 9.78
C ALA A 190 8.32 -21.14 8.87
N ARG A 191 8.57 -19.83 8.99
CA ARG A 191 7.86 -18.83 8.17
C ARG A 191 8.31 -18.87 6.71
N VAL A 192 7.37 -18.67 5.79
CA VAL A 192 7.62 -18.63 4.35
C VAL A 192 7.47 -17.21 3.84
N LEU A 193 8.49 -16.69 3.16
CA LEU A 193 8.44 -15.36 2.56
C LEU A 193 7.32 -15.29 1.50
N LYS A 194 6.45 -14.27 1.58
CA LYS A 194 5.35 -14.03 0.64
C LYS A 194 5.51 -12.73 -0.12
N SER A 195 6.11 -11.73 0.50
CA SER A 195 6.34 -10.43 -0.13
C SER A 195 7.55 -9.74 0.48
N ASN A 196 8.15 -8.80 -0.26
CA ASN A 196 9.27 -7.99 0.20
C ASN A 196 9.20 -6.61 -0.46
N PHE A 197 10.04 -5.66 -0.08
CA PHE A 197 10.12 -4.36 -0.73
C PHE A 197 10.37 -4.52 -2.23
N LEU A 198 9.48 -3.94 -3.07
CA LEU A 198 9.44 -4.12 -4.52
C LEU A 198 9.30 -5.59 -4.98
N ALA A 199 8.67 -6.44 -4.17
CA ALA A 199 8.40 -7.83 -4.50
C ALA A 199 7.05 -8.29 -3.91
N PRO A 200 5.89 -7.98 -4.59
CA PRO A 200 5.81 -7.27 -5.87
C PRO A 200 5.74 -5.74 -5.75
N ALA A 201 6.08 -5.04 -6.83
CA ALA A 201 5.63 -3.69 -7.09
C ALA A 201 4.89 -3.65 -8.42
N TYR A 202 3.88 -2.79 -8.49
CA TYR A 202 3.07 -2.55 -9.67
C TYR A 202 3.19 -1.08 -10.04
N THR A 203 3.41 -0.78 -11.31
CA THR A 203 3.40 0.58 -11.83
C THR A 203 2.67 0.62 -13.16
N ASN A 204 1.75 1.57 -13.33
CA ASN A 204 0.94 1.69 -14.52
C ASN A 204 0.86 3.15 -14.97
N LEU A 205 0.82 3.35 -16.28
CA LEU A 205 0.48 4.60 -16.93
C LEU A 205 -0.70 4.35 -17.85
N ALA A 206 -1.83 4.97 -17.54
CA ALA A 206 -3.09 4.84 -18.26
C ALA A 206 -3.42 6.14 -18.98
N LEU A 207 -3.54 6.09 -20.29
CA LEU A 207 -3.94 7.22 -21.14
C LEU A 207 -5.36 7.00 -21.65
N GLY A 208 -6.26 7.96 -21.40
CA GLY A 208 -7.66 7.76 -21.72
C GLY A 208 -8.53 8.99 -21.52
N ILE A 209 -9.79 8.73 -21.28
CA ILE A 209 -10.85 9.73 -21.14
C ILE A 209 -11.55 9.51 -19.80
N ASP A 210 -11.73 10.61 -19.06
CA ASP A 210 -12.56 10.63 -17.85
C ASP A 210 -13.92 11.22 -18.17
N PHE A 211 -14.96 10.54 -17.73
CA PHE A 211 -16.32 11.05 -17.64
C PHE A 211 -16.63 11.41 -16.19
N VAL A 212 -16.78 12.70 -15.90
CA VAL A 212 -16.99 13.24 -14.54
C VAL A 212 -18.28 14.06 -14.51
N PRO A 213 -19.47 13.40 -14.50
CA PRO A 213 -20.75 14.10 -14.51
C PRO A 213 -21.07 14.81 -13.20
N THR A 214 -20.50 14.33 -12.09
CA THR A 214 -20.71 14.86 -10.74
C THR A 214 -19.42 14.90 -9.94
N LYS A 215 -19.43 15.57 -8.79
CA LYS A 215 -18.26 15.63 -7.88
C LYS A 215 -18.02 14.31 -7.13
N TRP A 216 -19.00 13.43 -7.09
CA TRP A 216 -18.96 12.19 -6.33
C TRP A 216 -18.77 10.94 -7.20
N PHE A 217 -18.84 11.07 -8.54
CA PHE A 217 -18.69 9.97 -9.49
C PHE A 217 -17.71 10.33 -10.60
N SER A 218 -16.79 9.43 -10.91
CA SER A 218 -15.96 9.48 -12.11
C SER A 218 -15.78 8.10 -12.73
N LEU A 219 -15.76 8.07 -14.07
CA LEU A 219 -15.48 6.88 -14.86
C LEU A 219 -14.31 7.19 -15.79
N ASN A 220 -13.23 6.45 -15.70
CA ASN A 220 -12.07 6.52 -16.57
C ASN A 220 -12.04 5.32 -17.51
N PHE A 221 -11.97 5.56 -18.78
CA PHE A 221 -11.70 4.56 -19.79
C PHE A 221 -10.36 4.87 -20.44
N ALA A 222 -9.38 4.01 -20.23
CA ALA A 222 -8.02 4.16 -20.74
C ALA A 222 -7.64 2.96 -21.61
N PRO A 223 -7.85 3.03 -22.93
CA PRO A 223 -7.53 1.96 -23.86
C PRO A 223 -6.02 1.73 -24.04
N LEU A 224 -5.21 2.70 -23.64
CA LEU A 224 -3.76 2.64 -23.70
C LEU A 224 -3.21 2.67 -22.27
N THR A 225 -3.20 1.50 -21.64
CA THR A 225 -2.63 1.31 -20.30
C THR A 225 -1.44 0.36 -20.39
N GLY A 226 -0.27 0.86 -20.01
CA GLY A 226 0.97 0.08 -19.96
C GLY A 226 1.61 0.15 -18.59
N GLY A 227 2.25 -0.93 -18.16
CA GLY A 227 2.89 -0.96 -16.85
C GLY A 227 3.86 -2.10 -16.66
N PHE A 228 4.41 -2.16 -15.46
CA PHE A 228 5.32 -3.22 -15.07
C PHE A 228 4.88 -3.84 -13.74
N VAL A 229 4.94 -5.17 -13.68
CA VAL A 229 4.99 -5.93 -12.45
C VAL A 229 6.46 -6.20 -12.15
N ILE A 230 6.95 -5.74 -11.00
CA ILE A 230 8.35 -5.87 -10.60
C ILE A 230 8.42 -6.80 -9.39
N VAL A 231 9.27 -7.83 -9.46
CA VAL A 231 9.55 -8.75 -8.36
C VAL A 231 11.06 -8.78 -8.16
N ARG A 232 11.53 -7.85 -7.32
CA ARG A 232 12.96 -7.69 -7.03
C ARG A 232 13.55 -8.94 -6.40
N ASP A 233 12.85 -9.54 -5.44
CA ASP A 233 13.31 -10.74 -4.73
C ASP A 233 13.16 -11.98 -5.62
N ALA A 234 14.31 -12.63 -5.93
CA ALA A 234 14.34 -13.76 -6.84
C ALA A 234 13.50 -14.94 -6.34
N SER A 235 13.53 -15.23 -5.04
CA SER A 235 12.81 -16.35 -4.43
C SER A 235 11.28 -16.25 -4.60
N LEU A 236 10.76 -15.05 -4.85
CA LEU A 236 9.34 -14.78 -5.03
C LEU A 236 8.88 -14.80 -6.50
N ARG A 237 9.82 -14.72 -7.47
CA ARG A 237 9.46 -14.56 -8.88
C ARG A 237 8.56 -15.66 -9.41
N LYS A 238 8.82 -16.91 -9.04
CA LYS A 238 7.98 -18.06 -9.42
C LYS A 238 6.57 -17.96 -8.85
N SER A 239 6.42 -17.56 -7.59
CA SER A 239 5.11 -17.44 -6.92
C SER A 239 4.27 -16.28 -7.45
N TYR A 240 4.92 -15.27 -8.05
CA TYR A 240 4.25 -14.15 -8.74
C TYR A 240 4.14 -14.37 -10.26
N SER A 241 4.27 -15.61 -10.75
CA SER A 241 4.09 -15.98 -12.15
C SER A 241 4.94 -15.14 -13.12
N MET A 242 6.16 -14.81 -12.69
CA MET A 242 7.12 -14.11 -13.55
C MET A 242 7.59 -15.04 -14.68
N GLU A 243 7.74 -14.51 -15.88
CA GLU A 243 8.22 -15.26 -17.03
C GLU A 243 9.65 -15.74 -16.86
N MET A 244 9.95 -16.92 -17.37
CA MET A 244 11.33 -17.39 -17.45
C MET A 244 12.18 -16.50 -18.37
N THR A 245 13.45 -16.37 -18.04
CA THR A 245 14.43 -15.68 -18.91
C THR A 245 14.63 -16.49 -20.20
N LYS A 246 15.15 -15.85 -21.25
CA LYS A 246 15.43 -16.55 -22.51
C LYS A 246 16.44 -17.66 -22.32
N GLU A 247 17.45 -17.41 -21.49
CA GLU A 247 18.49 -18.36 -21.14
C GLU A 247 17.91 -19.58 -20.41
N ALA A 248 17.05 -19.36 -19.43
CA ALA A 248 16.39 -20.45 -18.70
C ALA A 248 15.47 -21.26 -19.61
N LYS A 249 14.74 -20.64 -20.53
CA LYS A 249 13.91 -21.37 -21.53
C LYS A 249 14.76 -22.21 -22.47
N SER A 250 15.94 -21.73 -22.90
CA SER A 250 16.83 -22.50 -23.75
C SER A 250 17.42 -23.71 -23.00
N LEU A 251 17.76 -23.52 -21.70
CA LEU A 251 18.19 -24.62 -20.84
C LEU A 251 17.09 -25.63 -20.56
N GLU A 252 15.85 -25.17 -20.35
CA GLU A 252 14.69 -26.05 -20.23
C GLU A 252 14.52 -26.94 -21.45
N GLN A 253 14.63 -26.39 -22.65
CA GLN A 253 14.55 -27.16 -23.91
C GLN A 253 15.73 -28.12 -24.05
N ARG A 254 16.97 -27.66 -23.73
CA ARG A 254 18.17 -28.49 -23.78
C ARG A 254 18.08 -29.69 -22.85
N PHE A 255 17.54 -29.51 -21.66
CA PHE A 255 17.44 -30.54 -20.63
C PHE A 255 16.09 -31.26 -20.58
N ALA A 256 15.23 -31.08 -21.57
CA ALA A 256 13.92 -31.76 -21.65
C ALA A 256 14.03 -33.29 -21.65
N SER A 257 15.14 -33.83 -22.20
CA SER A 257 15.45 -35.26 -22.25
C SER A 257 16.74 -35.59 -21.48
N TYR A 258 17.02 -34.85 -20.40
CA TYR A 258 18.23 -35.06 -19.61
C TYR A 258 18.19 -36.41 -18.89
N ASP A 259 19.27 -37.20 -19.08
CA ASP A 259 19.50 -38.46 -18.38
C ASP A 259 20.86 -38.39 -17.69
N GLU A 260 20.89 -38.44 -16.37
CA GLU A 260 22.08 -38.35 -15.55
C GLU A 260 23.06 -39.48 -15.82
N ALA A 261 22.56 -40.66 -16.17
CA ALA A 261 23.41 -41.83 -16.39
C ALA A 261 24.26 -41.73 -17.67
N THR A 262 23.78 -40.99 -18.67
CA THR A 262 24.45 -40.84 -19.98
C THR A 262 25.07 -39.47 -20.19
N ALA A 263 24.78 -38.52 -19.28
CA ALA A 263 25.25 -37.12 -19.40
C ALA A 263 26.77 -36.97 -19.16
N SER A 264 27.37 -36.08 -19.94
CA SER A 264 28.74 -35.65 -19.68
C SER A 264 28.87 -34.88 -18.35
N GLU A 265 30.04 -34.85 -17.74
CA GLU A 265 30.25 -34.07 -16.51
C GLU A 265 29.95 -32.55 -16.68
N ALA A 266 30.20 -32.01 -17.87
CA ALA A 266 29.83 -30.64 -18.20
C ALA A 266 28.29 -30.45 -18.23
N ASP A 267 27.53 -31.42 -18.76
CA ASP A 267 26.08 -31.38 -18.77
C ASP A 267 25.48 -31.53 -17.36
N LYS A 268 26.06 -32.42 -16.54
CA LYS A 268 25.67 -32.56 -15.13
C LYS A 268 25.81 -31.26 -14.35
N GLN A 269 26.98 -30.57 -14.50
CA GLN A 269 27.20 -29.26 -13.87
C GLN A 269 26.27 -28.18 -14.39
N ALA A 270 26.02 -28.13 -15.71
CA ALA A 270 25.10 -27.18 -16.32
C ALA A 270 23.66 -27.45 -15.87
N TYR A 271 23.22 -28.71 -15.78
CA TYR A 271 21.91 -29.08 -15.26
C TYR A 271 21.74 -28.74 -13.80
N ALA A 272 22.73 -29.03 -12.95
CA ALA A 272 22.70 -28.66 -11.52
C ALA A 272 22.61 -27.15 -11.34
N SER A 273 23.34 -26.36 -12.15
CA SER A 273 23.25 -24.90 -12.14
C SER A 273 21.90 -24.38 -12.58
N TYR A 274 21.30 -25.02 -13.59
CA TYR A 274 19.94 -24.72 -14.04
C TYR A 274 18.91 -25.02 -12.95
N GLN A 275 18.96 -26.20 -12.32
CA GLN A 275 18.06 -26.57 -11.21
C GLN A 275 18.19 -25.56 -10.05
N LYS A 276 19.41 -25.21 -9.65
CA LYS A 276 19.65 -24.19 -8.65
C LYS A 276 19.06 -22.83 -9.01
N SER A 277 19.09 -22.45 -10.29
CA SER A 277 18.49 -21.19 -10.78
C SER A 277 16.96 -21.20 -10.73
N LEU A 278 16.32 -22.37 -10.92
CA LEU A 278 14.89 -22.57 -10.73
C LEU A 278 14.48 -22.47 -9.26
N GLU A 279 15.24 -23.12 -8.38
CA GLU A 279 14.99 -23.12 -6.93
C GLU A 279 15.10 -21.72 -6.30
N ASN A 280 16.19 -21.00 -6.63
CA ASN A 280 16.42 -19.65 -6.09
C ASN A 280 15.69 -18.54 -6.87
N GLY A 281 14.93 -18.89 -7.92
CA GLY A 281 14.15 -17.97 -8.72
C GLY A 281 14.92 -17.12 -9.73
N MET A 282 16.23 -17.32 -9.89
CA MET A 282 17.05 -16.58 -10.86
C MET A 282 16.73 -16.93 -12.32
N ALA A 283 16.14 -18.11 -12.55
CA ALA A 283 15.61 -18.50 -13.87
C ALA A 283 14.46 -17.60 -14.36
N TYR A 284 13.85 -16.80 -13.50
CA TYR A 284 12.72 -15.95 -13.82
C TYR A 284 13.12 -14.47 -13.90
N ARG A 285 12.41 -13.71 -14.75
CA ARG A 285 12.61 -12.26 -14.91
C ARG A 285 12.20 -11.50 -13.65
N SER A 286 12.87 -10.39 -13.37
CA SER A 286 12.54 -9.51 -12.26
C SER A 286 11.42 -8.53 -12.59
N ALA A 287 11.07 -8.35 -13.87
CA ALA A 287 10.00 -7.46 -14.33
C ALA A 287 9.24 -8.10 -15.50
N LYS A 288 7.92 -7.89 -15.51
CA LYS A 288 6.98 -8.26 -16.57
C LYS A 288 6.31 -6.99 -17.05
N PHE A 289 6.32 -6.75 -18.36
CA PHE A 289 5.56 -5.65 -18.97
C PHE A 289 4.14 -6.12 -19.26
N GLU A 290 3.16 -5.28 -18.95
CA GLU A 290 1.75 -5.49 -19.24
C GLU A 290 1.23 -4.34 -20.09
N PHE A 291 0.34 -4.64 -21.03
CA PHE A 291 -0.27 -3.64 -21.90
C PHE A 291 -1.70 -4.02 -22.21
N GLY A 292 -2.62 -3.05 -22.02
CA GLY A 292 -4.04 -3.37 -22.15
C GLY A 292 -4.96 -2.15 -22.07
N ALA A 293 -6.24 -2.42 -21.82
CA ALA A 293 -7.25 -1.41 -21.53
C ALA A 293 -7.63 -1.42 -20.06
N GLN A 294 -7.83 -0.24 -19.49
CA GLN A 294 -8.33 -0.06 -18.13
C GLN A 294 -9.70 0.63 -18.14
N LEU A 295 -10.61 0.12 -17.32
CA LEU A 295 -11.84 0.81 -16.94
C LEU A 295 -11.84 0.97 -15.42
N LYS A 296 -11.88 2.23 -14.95
CA LYS A 296 -11.85 2.57 -13.52
C LYS A 296 -13.05 3.44 -13.18
N ALA A 297 -13.88 2.99 -12.25
CA ALA A 297 -14.99 3.74 -11.72
C ALA A 297 -14.75 4.10 -10.25
N ASP A 298 -14.89 5.37 -9.91
CA ASP A 298 -14.75 5.89 -8.56
C ASP A 298 -16.08 6.54 -8.11
N VAL A 299 -16.54 6.16 -6.92
CA VAL A 299 -17.64 6.82 -6.22
C VAL A 299 -17.15 7.27 -4.85
N LYS A 300 -17.40 8.53 -4.50
CA LYS A 300 -17.05 9.08 -3.19
C LYS A 300 -18.16 10.00 -2.70
N VAL A 301 -18.94 9.52 -1.74
CA VAL A 301 -20.13 10.19 -1.21
C VAL A 301 -19.96 10.45 0.28
N ASN A 302 -20.16 11.71 0.69
CA ASN A 302 -20.41 12.04 2.08
C ASN A 302 -21.93 12.07 2.27
N ILE A 303 -22.47 11.02 2.90
CA ILE A 303 -23.92 10.89 3.14
C ILE A 303 -24.35 11.95 4.15
N ASN A 304 -23.52 12.19 5.17
CA ASN A 304 -23.63 13.28 6.13
C ASN A 304 -22.23 13.62 6.71
N ASP A 305 -22.15 14.53 7.68
CA ASP A 305 -20.90 14.97 8.30
C ASP A 305 -20.14 13.85 9.04
N ASN A 306 -20.84 12.77 9.39
CA ASN A 306 -20.29 11.67 10.16
C ASN A 306 -20.15 10.38 9.35
N PHE A 307 -20.78 10.26 8.19
CA PHE A 307 -20.80 9.03 7.42
C PHE A 307 -20.39 9.26 5.97
N SER A 308 -19.34 8.60 5.54
CA SER A 308 -18.87 8.64 4.16
C SER A 308 -18.68 7.24 3.59
N TYR A 309 -18.98 7.11 2.31
CA TYR A 309 -18.77 5.89 1.52
C TYR A 309 -17.90 6.20 0.33
N SER A 310 -16.92 5.33 0.09
CA SER A 310 -16.12 5.38 -1.13
C SER A 310 -15.96 3.97 -1.70
N THR A 311 -16.09 3.86 -3.02
CA THR A 311 -15.81 2.63 -3.73
C THR A 311 -15.03 2.92 -5.00
N GLN A 312 -14.13 2.02 -5.34
CA GLN A 312 -13.35 2.05 -6.57
C GLN A 312 -13.37 0.66 -7.19
N VAL A 313 -13.81 0.58 -8.44
CA VAL A 313 -13.73 -0.64 -9.27
C VAL A 313 -12.73 -0.38 -10.38
N LEU A 314 -11.73 -1.26 -10.50
CA LEU A 314 -10.76 -1.25 -11.57
C LEU A 314 -10.83 -2.57 -12.32
N LEU A 315 -11.09 -2.49 -13.62
CA LEU A 315 -11.03 -3.62 -14.55
C LEU A 315 -9.82 -3.38 -15.48
N PHE A 316 -8.97 -4.39 -15.63
CA PHE A 316 -7.85 -4.34 -16.56
C PHE A 316 -7.91 -5.52 -17.52
N PHE A 317 -7.95 -5.24 -18.80
CA PHE A 317 -7.95 -6.20 -19.90
C PHE A 317 -6.55 -6.24 -20.51
N ASP A 318 -5.82 -7.32 -20.27
CA ASP A 318 -4.46 -7.48 -20.78
C ASP A 318 -4.47 -7.95 -22.23
N TYR A 319 -4.06 -7.08 -23.17
CA TYR A 319 -3.94 -7.43 -24.59
C TYR A 319 -2.88 -8.49 -24.88
N LEU A 320 -1.95 -8.70 -23.95
CA LEU A 320 -0.87 -9.67 -24.07
C LEU A 320 -1.22 -11.03 -23.45
N ALA A 321 -2.31 -11.13 -22.68
CA ALA A 321 -2.71 -12.34 -21.97
C ALA A 321 -2.90 -13.56 -22.90
N GLY A 322 -3.40 -13.36 -24.11
CA GLY A 322 -3.58 -14.44 -25.10
C GLY A 322 -2.30 -15.15 -25.55
N LYS A 323 -1.13 -14.60 -25.20
CA LYS A 323 0.18 -15.21 -25.46
C LYS A 323 0.67 -16.12 -24.33
N THR A 324 0.00 -16.10 -23.20
CA THR A 324 0.31 -16.91 -22.00
C THR A 324 -0.70 -18.05 -21.88
N PRO A 325 -0.28 -19.33 -21.85
CA PRO A 325 -1.20 -20.45 -21.67
C PRO A 325 -2.05 -20.28 -20.39
N GLY A 326 -3.37 -20.46 -20.53
CA GLY A 326 -4.32 -20.35 -19.41
C GLY A 326 -4.91 -18.95 -19.18
N GLN A 327 -4.30 -17.88 -19.70
CA GLN A 327 -4.84 -16.54 -19.61
C GLN A 327 -5.75 -16.18 -20.81
N LYS A 328 -6.82 -15.44 -20.54
CA LYS A 328 -7.82 -15.06 -21.54
C LYS A 328 -7.90 -13.54 -21.64
N TRP A 329 -7.59 -12.97 -22.79
CA TRP A 329 -7.58 -11.53 -23.03
C TRP A 329 -8.93 -10.83 -22.74
N TYR A 330 -10.04 -11.57 -22.81
CA TYR A 330 -11.39 -11.07 -22.57
C TYR A 330 -11.85 -11.19 -21.10
N VAL A 331 -11.05 -11.82 -20.23
CA VAL A 331 -11.32 -11.92 -18.80
C VAL A 331 -10.53 -10.81 -18.10
N PRO A 332 -11.20 -9.80 -17.55
CA PRO A 332 -10.49 -8.71 -16.88
C PRO A 332 -9.95 -9.17 -15.52
N ARG A 333 -8.79 -8.63 -15.15
CA ARG A 333 -8.41 -8.56 -13.76
C ARG A 333 -9.29 -7.54 -13.07
N VAL A 334 -9.83 -7.89 -11.92
CA VAL A 334 -10.76 -7.06 -11.14
C VAL A 334 -10.09 -6.69 -9.83
N ASN A 335 -10.11 -5.41 -9.50
CA ASN A 335 -9.83 -4.93 -8.15
C ASN A 335 -10.98 -4.02 -7.72
N TRP A 336 -11.69 -4.41 -6.67
CA TRP A 336 -12.82 -3.66 -6.15
C TRP A 336 -12.60 -3.35 -4.68
N ASP A 337 -12.33 -2.08 -4.40
CA ASP A 337 -12.13 -1.53 -3.07
C ASP A 337 -13.39 -0.82 -2.60
N ASN A 338 -13.86 -1.11 -1.38
CA ASN A 338 -14.92 -0.38 -0.72
C ASN A 338 -14.44 0.10 0.65
N ARG A 339 -14.93 1.26 1.06
CA ARG A 339 -14.64 1.83 2.36
C ARG A 339 -15.83 2.63 2.87
N ILE A 340 -16.24 2.32 4.08
CA ILE A 340 -17.22 3.07 4.86
C ILE A 340 -16.48 3.64 6.06
N ASP A 341 -16.52 4.96 6.23
CA ASP A 341 -16.03 5.63 7.43
C ASP A 341 -17.22 6.22 8.19
N TRP A 342 -17.37 5.79 9.44
CA TRP A 342 -18.37 6.35 10.37
C TRP A 342 -17.64 7.06 11.52
N LYS A 343 -17.77 8.38 11.57
CA LYS A 343 -17.23 9.22 12.61
C LYS A 343 -18.16 9.19 13.82
N LEU A 344 -17.73 8.50 14.87
CA LEU A 344 -18.49 8.33 16.12
C LEU A 344 -18.34 9.54 17.04
N ALA A 345 -17.18 10.18 17.04
CA ALA A 345 -16.87 11.39 17.80
C ALA A 345 -15.81 12.23 17.04
N LYS A 346 -15.44 13.38 17.57
CA LYS A 346 -14.52 14.33 16.91
C LYS A 346 -13.24 13.68 16.33
N TYR A 347 -12.69 12.69 17.03
CA TYR A 347 -11.46 12.03 16.65
C TYR A 347 -11.58 10.51 16.51
N PHE A 348 -12.75 9.93 16.82
CA PHE A 348 -12.96 8.49 16.77
C PHE A 348 -13.83 8.10 15.58
N SER A 349 -13.38 7.09 14.85
CA SER A 349 -14.10 6.55 13.70
C SER A 349 -14.11 5.04 13.70
N LEU A 350 -15.20 4.48 13.18
CA LEU A 350 -15.32 3.09 12.79
C LEU A 350 -15.14 3.04 11.26
N THR A 351 -14.24 2.21 10.78
CA THR A 351 -13.98 2.03 9.36
C THR A 351 -14.21 0.59 8.98
N LEU A 352 -15.13 0.35 8.04
CA LEU A 352 -15.28 -0.93 7.36
C LEU A 352 -14.64 -0.80 5.98
N SER A 353 -13.71 -1.68 5.64
CA SER A 353 -13.15 -1.77 4.31
C SER A 353 -13.22 -3.19 3.78
N THR A 354 -13.59 -3.32 2.51
CA THR A 354 -13.55 -4.60 1.80
C THR A 354 -12.75 -4.45 0.52
N ASN A 355 -12.00 -5.49 0.17
CA ASN A 355 -11.27 -5.57 -1.08
C ASN A 355 -11.54 -6.93 -1.73
N LEU A 356 -11.97 -6.90 -2.99
CA LEU A 356 -12.19 -8.06 -3.82
C LEU A 356 -11.20 -8.00 -4.98
N ILE A 357 -10.46 -9.10 -5.17
CA ILE A 357 -9.48 -9.23 -6.26
C ILE A 357 -9.81 -10.50 -7.03
N TYR A 358 -9.82 -10.38 -8.36
CA TYR A 358 -9.82 -11.51 -9.27
C TYR A 358 -8.72 -11.31 -10.32
N ASP A 359 -7.90 -12.34 -10.50
CA ASP A 359 -6.84 -12.40 -11.50
C ASP A 359 -6.69 -13.86 -11.94
N ASP A 360 -6.95 -14.14 -13.21
CA ASP A 360 -6.89 -15.49 -13.78
C ASP A 360 -5.47 -16.05 -13.88
N SER A 361 -4.44 -15.20 -13.71
CA SER A 361 -3.05 -15.62 -13.64
C SER A 361 -2.63 -16.15 -12.26
N ILE A 362 -3.44 -15.90 -11.22
CA ILE A 362 -3.13 -16.28 -9.83
C ILE A 362 -3.86 -17.58 -9.48
N MET A 363 -3.10 -18.67 -9.35
CA MET A 363 -3.62 -19.97 -8.93
C MET A 363 -3.59 -20.11 -7.41
N ILE A 364 -4.77 -20.20 -6.81
CA ILE A 364 -4.94 -20.31 -5.34
C ILE A 364 -5.24 -21.76 -4.99
N LYS A 365 -4.37 -22.35 -4.16
CA LYS A 365 -4.58 -23.67 -3.57
C LYS A 365 -5.54 -23.57 -2.40
N ASN A 366 -6.44 -24.53 -2.29
CA ASN A 366 -7.38 -24.68 -1.18
C ASN A 366 -7.42 -26.15 -0.77
N ASP A 367 -7.22 -26.41 0.52
CA ASP A 367 -7.16 -27.77 1.08
C ASP A 367 -8.46 -28.55 0.85
N LYS A 368 -9.60 -27.85 0.73
CA LYS A 368 -10.91 -28.51 0.51
C LYS A 368 -11.07 -29.18 -0.86
N ASP A 369 -10.26 -28.79 -1.84
CA ASP A 369 -10.34 -29.30 -3.21
C ASP A 369 -8.95 -29.45 -3.87
N ILE A 370 -7.92 -29.64 -3.05
CA ILE A 370 -6.53 -29.82 -3.49
C ILE A 370 -6.39 -31.06 -4.40
N ASP A 371 -7.14 -32.12 -4.11
CA ASP A 371 -7.13 -33.35 -4.92
C ASP A 371 -7.64 -33.11 -6.35
N LYS A 372 -8.63 -32.22 -6.50
CA LYS A 372 -9.18 -31.86 -7.81
C LYS A 372 -8.32 -30.82 -8.54
N TYR A 373 -7.68 -29.91 -7.81
CA TYR A 373 -6.86 -28.82 -8.32
C TYR A 373 -5.50 -28.75 -7.63
N PRO A 374 -4.60 -29.71 -7.86
CA PRO A 374 -3.31 -29.80 -7.15
C PRO A 374 -2.40 -28.60 -7.40
N ASN A 375 -2.56 -27.94 -8.55
CA ASN A 375 -1.82 -26.72 -8.90
C ASN A 375 -2.55 -25.42 -8.48
N GLY A 376 -3.72 -25.55 -7.83
CA GLY A 376 -4.60 -24.43 -7.52
C GLY A 376 -5.58 -24.13 -8.67
N LYS A 377 -6.46 -23.18 -8.42
CA LYS A 377 -7.46 -22.67 -9.37
C LYS A 377 -7.53 -21.15 -9.27
N ASP A 378 -7.89 -20.47 -10.37
CA ASP A 378 -8.27 -19.06 -10.38
C ASP A 378 -9.50 -18.84 -9.47
N ARG A 379 -9.36 -18.00 -8.45
CA ARG A 379 -10.39 -17.75 -7.44
C ARG A 379 -10.50 -16.28 -7.14
N VAL A 380 -11.72 -15.86 -6.84
CA VAL A 380 -11.95 -14.55 -6.25
C VAL A 380 -11.34 -14.53 -4.84
N GLN A 381 -10.56 -13.51 -4.57
CA GLN A 381 -9.99 -13.23 -3.27
C GLN A 381 -10.80 -12.12 -2.61
N PHE A 382 -11.20 -12.31 -1.36
CA PHE A 382 -11.96 -11.33 -0.62
C PHE A 382 -11.30 -11.06 0.72
N LYS A 383 -11.13 -9.78 1.05
CA LYS A 383 -10.63 -9.31 2.34
C LYS A 383 -11.61 -8.32 2.92
N GLU A 384 -11.96 -8.52 4.17
CA GLU A 384 -12.75 -7.59 4.99
C GLU A 384 -11.93 -7.12 6.18
N SER A 385 -12.09 -5.87 6.56
CA SER A 385 -11.43 -5.30 7.73
C SER A 385 -12.36 -4.29 8.39
N LEU A 386 -12.66 -4.50 9.67
CA LEU A 386 -13.35 -3.57 10.54
C LEU A 386 -12.33 -2.98 11.51
N ALA A 387 -12.20 -1.67 11.53
CA ALA A 387 -11.24 -0.97 12.36
C ALA A 387 -11.92 0.13 13.17
N PHE A 388 -11.63 0.18 14.46
CA PHE A 388 -11.95 1.30 15.35
C PHE A 388 -10.66 2.07 15.61
N GLY A 389 -10.68 3.38 15.38
CA GLY A 389 -9.43 4.12 15.45
C GLY A 389 -9.57 5.61 15.73
N PHE A 390 -8.45 6.20 16.11
CA PHE A 390 -8.27 7.64 16.23
C PHE A 390 -7.92 8.21 14.86
N THR A 391 -8.72 9.18 14.39
CA THR A 391 -8.55 9.82 13.08
C THR A 391 -8.35 11.32 13.25
N TYR A 392 -7.31 11.85 12.62
CA TYR A 392 -7.05 13.29 12.54
C TYR A 392 -6.87 13.71 11.09
N THR A 393 -7.57 14.78 10.69
CA THR A 393 -7.51 15.29 9.31
C THR A 393 -7.12 16.75 9.32
N ILE A 394 -6.09 17.10 8.57
CA ILE A 394 -5.69 18.46 8.24
C ILE A 394 -6.05 18.70 6.78
N ALA A 395 -6.86 19.68 6.49
CA ALA A 395 -7.20 20.08 5.14
C ALA A 395 -7.08 21.59 4.95
N ASN A 396 -6.44 22.00 3.87
CA ASN A 396 -6.49 23.37 3.40
C ASN A 396 -7.65 23.45 2.40
N LYS A 397 -8.84 23.84 2.89
CA LYS A 397 -9.99 24.09 2.02
C LYS A 397 -9.76 25.42 1.30
N LYS A 398 -10.02 25.44 -0.01
CA LYS A 398 -10.17 26.69 -0.77
C LYS A 398 -11.35 27.47 -0.29
#